data_2b7ae707f50b5fa55a2992cfce91e4c1
#
_entry.id   2b7ae707f50b5fa55a2992cfce91e4c1
#
_cell.length_a   1.000
_cell.length_b   1.000
_cell.length_c   1.000
_cell.angle_alpha   90.00
_cell.angle_beta   90.00
_cell.angle_gamma   90.00
#
_symmetry.space_group_name_H-M   'P 1'
#
loop_
_entity.id
_entity.type
_entity.pdbx_description
1 polymer ?
#
loop_
_entity_poly.entity_id
_entity_poly.type
_entity_poly.pdbx_seq_one_letter_code
_entity_poly.pdbx_strand_id
1 'polypeptide(L)'
;HGITYRQTDQLDDVIGSSDVIYWTRIQEERFADRADYEAIADRFIMTPDVFSRASEKAILMHPLPRKHEMGTIADHDILDADPRSIYFRQMENGMFVRMVLLAMTLGATDL
;
A
#
# COMPACT_ATOMS: atom_id res chain seq x y z
N HIS A 1 -5.75 1.15 -24.49
CA HIS A 1 -6.62 0.16 -23.87
C HIS A 1 -7.88 0.73 -23.21
N GLY A 2 -8.18 2.03 -23.38
CA GLY A 2 -9.44 2.63 -22.89
C GLY A 2 -9.60 2.73 -21.37
N ILE A 3 -8.52 2.55 -20.61
CA ILE A 3 -8.54 2.68 -19.15
C ILE A 3 -8.46 4.17 -18.81
N THR A 4 -9.44 4.66 -18.06
CA THR A 4 -9.43 6.01 -17.51
C THR A 4 -8.59 6.02 -16.24
N TYR A 5 -7.70 7.02 -16.09
CA TYR A 5 -6.97 7.26 -14.85
C TYR A 5 -7.09 8.72 -14.45
N ARG A 6 -6.94 8.99 -13.16
CA ARG A 6 -6.87 10.33 -12.58
C ARG A 6 -5.60 10.44 -11.75
N GLN A 7 -4.90 11.55 -11.86
CA GLN A 7 -3.78 11.89 -11.01
C GLN A 7 -4.17 13.08 -10.12
N THR A 8 -3.91 13.00 -8.83
CA THR A 8 -4.16 14.05 -7.85
C THR A 8 -3.08 14.02 -6.77
N ASP A 9 -2.81 15.15 -6.17
CA ASP A 9 -1.96 15.33 -4.99
C ASP A 9 -2.82 15.52 -3.70
N GLN A 10 -4.15 15.43 -3.85
CA GLN A 10 -5.12 15.57 -2.76
C GLN A 10 -5.73 14.19 -2.45
N LEU A 11 -5.30 13.59 -1.34
CA LEU A 11 -5.79 12.28 -0.92
C LEU A 11 -7.31 12.29 -0.65
N ASP A 12 -7.81 13.36 -0.07
CA ASP A 12 -9.22 13.50 0.31
C ASP A 12 -10.16 13.47 -0.90
N ASP A 13 -9.67 13.82 -2.10
CA ASP A 13 -10.45 13.76 -3.33
C ASP A 13 -10.81 12.33 -3.75
N VAL A 14 -10.06 11.35 -3.29
CA VAL A 14 -10.15 9.98 -3.81
C VAL A 14 -10.38 8.91 -2.74
N ILE A 15 -9.96 9.15 -1.50
CA ILE A 15 -9.96 8.12 -0.46
C ILE A 15 -11.37 7.56 -0.18
N GLY A 16 -12.37 8.43 -0.11
CA GLY A 16 -13.76 8.03 0.20
C GLY A 16 -14.45 7.25 -0.90
N SER A 17 -13.95 7.33 -2.15
CA SER A 17 -14.51 6.65 -3.32
C SER A 17 -13.68 5.46 -3.80
N SER A 18 -12.55 5.18 -3.14
CA SER A 18 -11.67 4.09 -3.52
C SER A 18 -12.13 2.76 -2.91
N ASP A 19 -12.22 1.70 -3.71
CA ASP A 19 -12.46 0.33 -3.24
C ASP A 19 -11.17 -0.35 -2.78
N VAL A 20 -10.04 0.01 -3.39
CA VAL A 20 -8.72 -0.53 -3.08
C VAL A 20 -7.75 0.62 -2.90
N ILE A 21 -7.11 0.65 -1.74
CA ILE A 21 -6.05 1.60 -1.41
C ILE A 21 -4.74 0.80 -1.36
N TYR A 22 -3.89 0.97 -2.37
CA TYR A 22 -2.56 0.37 -2.39
C TYR A 22 -1.53 1.38 -1.91
N TRP A 23 -1.23 1.35 -0.60
CA TRP A 23 -0.32 2.30 0.01
C TRP A 23 1.12 1.85 -0.14
N THR A 24 2.03 2.78 -0.41
CA THR A 24 3.45 2.50 -0.53
C THR A 24 4.27 3.62 0.12
N ARG A 25 5.46 3.30 0.59
CA ARG A 25 6.40 4.32 1.05
C ARG A 25 6.87 5.22 -0.09
N ILE A 26 7.19 6.46 0.24
CA ILE A 26 7.96 7.33 -0.63
C ILE A 26 9.42 6.86 -0.60
N GLN A 27 10.01 6.66 -1.77
CA GLN A 27 11.37 6.12 -1.91
C GLN A 27 12.40 7.24 -1.78
N GLU A 28 12.95 7.46 -0.57
CA GLU A 28 13.98 8.45 -0.27
C GLU A 28 15.18 8.34 -1.23
N GLU A 29 15.58 7.14 -1.56
CA GLU A 29 16.70 6.82 -2.43
C GLU A 29 16.56 7.31 -3.89
N ARG A 30 15.40 7.79 -4.27
CA ARG A 30 15.14 8.37 -5.61
C ARG A 30 15.26 9.89 -5.67
N PHE A 31 15.39 10.54 -4.53
CA PHE A 31 15.55 11.98 -4.48
C PHE A 31 17.02 12.35 -4.56
N ALA A 32 17.35 13.33 -5.41
CA ALA A 32 18.71 13.85 -5.51
C ALA A 32 19.07 14.71 -4.29
N ASP A 33 18.07 15.40 -3.71
CA ASP A 33 18.20 16.19 -2.50
C ASP A 33 17.28 15.63 -1.41
N ARG A 34 17.84 15.44 -0.22
CA ARG A 34 17.11 14.99 0.95
C ARG A 34 16.02 15.98 1.39
N ALA A 35 16.25 17.28 1.18
CA ALA A 35 15.27 18.32 1.50
C ALA A 35 13.97 18.17 0.68
N ASP A 36 14.06 17.76 -0.58
CA ASP A 36 12.91 17.49 -1.44
C ASP A 36 12.09 16.30 -0.92
N TYR A 37 12.76 15.27 -0.43
CA TYR A 37 12.09 14.13 0.21
C TYR A 37 11.38 14.55 1.51
N GLU A 38 12.09 15.27 2.41
CA GLU A 38 11.54 15.71 3.70
C GLU A 38 10.33 16.64 3.52
N ALA A 39 10.29 17.44 2.45
CA ALA A 39 9.17 18.33 2.14
C ALA A 39 7.85 17.59 1.84
N ILE A 40 7.92 16.32 1.44
CA ILE A 40 6.74 15.53 1.05
C ILE A 40 6.53 14.29 1.91
N ALA A 41 7.54 13.81 2.64
CA ALA A 41 7.46 12.56 3.40
C ALA A 41 6.30 12.51 4.38
N ASP A 42 6.02 13.63 5.05
CA ASP A 42 4.96 13.74 6.05
C ASP A 42 3.56 14.02 5.46
N ARG A 43 3.46 14.23 4.15
CA ARG A 43 2.18 14.52 3.49
C ARG A 43 1.35 13.28 3.20
N PHE A 44 1.99 12.11 3.17
CA PHE A 44 1.38 10.85 2.77
C PHE A 44 1.62 9.79 3.86
N ILE A 45 0.98 9.99 5.01
CA ILE A 45 1.00 9.02 6.11
C ILE A 45 -0.40 8.42 6.26
N MET A 46 -0.50 7.09 6.16
CA MET A 46 -1.71 6.35 6.40
C MET A 46 -1.85 6.09 7.90
N THR A 47 -2.58 6.96 8.57
CA THR A 47 -2.96 6.78 9.98
C THR A 47 -4.35 6.14 10.08
N PRO A 48 -4.76 5.64 11.25
CA PRO A 48 -6.14 5.19 11.48
C PRO A 48 -7.18 6.27 11.17
N ASP A 49 -6.89 7.54 11.48
CA ASP A 49 -7.78 8.67 11.17
C ASP A 49 -7.93 8.85 9.66
N VAL A 50 -6.82 8.80 8.90
CA VAL A 50 -6.85 8.86 7.44
C VAL A 50 -7.67 7.69 6.88
N PHE A 51 -7.41 6.46 7.36
CA PHE A 51 -8.11 5.28 6.87
C PHE A 51 -9.60 5.25 7.26
N SER A 52 -9.98 5.90 8.34
CA SER A 52 -11.39 6.03 8.74
C SER A 52 -12.25 6.77 7.72
N ARG A 53 -11.64 7.61 6.88
CA ARG A 53 -12.31 8.36 5.79
C ARG A 53 -12.56 7.54 4.54
N ALA A 54 -11.93 6.36 4.43
CA ALA A 54 -12.17 5.42 3.35
C ALA A 54 -13.54 4.75 3.46
N SER A 55 -14.07 4.27 2.34
CA SER A 55 -15.29 3.46 2.31
C SER A 55 -15.20 2.28 3.27
N GLU A 56 -16.30 1.90 3.92
CA GLU A 56 -16.39 0.70 4.77
C GLU A 56 -16.01 -0.59 4.03
N LYS A 57 -16.13 -0.59 2.71
CA LYS A 57 -15.79 -1.72 1.85
C LYS A 57 -14.38 -1.64 1.27
N ALA A 58 -13.69 -0.50 1.46
CA ALA A 58 -12.35 -0.33 0.97
C ALA A 58 -11.38 -1.30 1.64
N ILE A 59 -10.42 -1.81 0.89
CA ILE A 59 -9.33 -2.62 1.42
C ILE A 59 -8.02 -1.83 1.37
N LEU A 60 -7.19 -1.99 2.41
CA LEU A 60 -5.86 -1.43 2.49
C LEU A 60 -4.81 -2.50 2.18
N MET A 61 -3.99 -2.22 1.20
CA MET A 61 -2.87 -3.05 0.75
C MET A 61 -1.55 -2.31 0.92
N HIS A 62 -0.46 -3.04 1.13
CA HIS A 62 0.89 -2.51 1.21
C HIS A 62 1.92 -3.58 0.78
N PRO A 63 2.94 -3.23 -0.01
CA PRO A 63 3.92 -4.23 -0.48
C PRO A 63 4.91 -4.68 0.58
N LEU A 64 4.92 -4.03 1.76
CA LEU A 64 5.91 -4.24 2.83
C LEU A 64 7.38 -4.18 2.34
N PRO A 65 8.37 -3.87 3.19
CA PRO A 65 8.21 -3.48 4.59
C PRO A 65 7.63 -2.07 4.74
N ARG A 66 6.88 -1.85 5.80
CA ARG A 66 6.38 -0.52 6.16
C ARG A 66 7.38 0.23 7.04
N LYS A 67 7.30 1.55 6.98
CA LYS A 67 8.02 2.49 7.83
C LYS A 67 7.03 3.54 8.35
N HIS A 68 7.47 4.79 8.49
CA HIS A 68 6.66 5.91 8.98
C HIS A 68 5.45 6.29 8.09
N GLU A 69 5.41 5.85 6.83
CA GLU A 69 4.27 6.07 5.93
C GLU A 69 2.98 5.38 6.38
N MET A 70 3.07 4.52 7.38
CA MET A 70 1.94 3.90 8.07
C MET A 70 1.75 4.45 9.50
N GLY A 71 2.33 5.62 9.78
CA GLY A 71 2.25 6.28 11.08
C GLY A 71 3.22 5.73 12.12
N THR A 72 2.85 5.85 13.40
CA THR A 72 3.61 5.37 14.56
C THR A 72 3.39 3.87 14.78
N ILE A 73 4.12 3.29 15.74
CA ILE A 73 3.90 1.88 16.15
C ILE A 73 2.47 1.68 16.67
N ALA A 74 1.93 2.64 17.41
CA ALA A 74 0.54 2.57 17.91
C ALA A 74 -0.48 2.63 16.75
N ASP A 75 -0.20 3.44 15.70
CA ASP A 75 -1.03 3.47 14.50
C ASP A 75 -0.96 2.14 13.75
N HIS A 76 0.22 1.50 13.71
CA HIS A 76 0.38 0.17 13.12
C HIS A 76 -0.52 -0.86 13.79
N ASP A 77 -0.56 -0.90 15.13
CA ASP A 77 -1.36 -1.86 15.88
C ASP A 77 -2.86 -1.69 15.59
N ILE A 78 -3.32 -0.44 15.46
CA ILE A 78 -4.73 -0.14 15.14
C ILE A 78 -5.04 -0.53 13.69
N LEU A 79 -4.17 -0.17 12.74
CA LEU A 79 -4.35 -0.52 11.34
C LEU A 79 -4.29 -2.04 11.11
N ASP A 80 -3.42 -2.75 11.84
CA ASP A 80 -3.30 -4.21 11.76
C ASP A 80 -4.55 -4.92 12.27
N ALA A 81 -5.24 -4.32 13.24
CA ALA A 81 -6.48 -4.85 13.79
C ALA A 81 -7.72 -4.55 12.90
N ASP A 82 -7.62 -3.62 11.97
CA ASP A 82 -8.74 -3.29 11.05
C ASP A 82 -8.91 -4.43 10.03
N PRO A 83 -10.10 -5.08 9.94
CA PRO A 83 -10.34 -6.20 9.03
C PRO A 83 -10.20 -5.83 7.55
N ARG A 84 -10.21 -4.55 7.20
CA ARG A 84 -9.99 -4.04 5.84
C ARG A 84 -8.50 -3.99 5.49
N SER A 85 -7.59 -4.07 6.46
CA SER A 85 -6.14 -4.11 6.25
C SER A 85 -5.71 -5.51 5.87
N ILE A 86 -5.45 -5.74 4.58
CA ILE A 86 -5.18 -7.07 4.05
C ILE A 86 -3.71 -7.30 3.64
N TYR A 87 -2.80 -6.39 4.00
CA TYR A 87 -1.42 -6.44 3.52
C TYR A 87 -0.63 -7.66 4.03
N PHE A 88 -0.93 -8.22 5.20
CA PHE A 88 -0.30 -9.47 5.63
C PHE A 88 -0.81 -10.66 4.80
N ARG A 89 -2.12 -10.72 4.53
CA ARG A 89 -2.69 -11.71 3.63
C ARG A 89 -2.17 -11.56 2.20
N GLN A 90 -2.00 -10.32 1.75
CA GLN A 90 -1.36 -10.00 0.47
C GLN A 90 0.07 -10.56 0.41
N MET A 91 0.86 -10.40 1.48
CA MET A 91 2.22 -10.93 1.59
C MET A 91 2.24 -12.45 1.49
N GLU A 92 1.36 -13.14 2.21
CA GLU A 92 1.19 -14.59 2.16
C GLU A 92 0.84 -15.07 0.74
N ASN A 93 -0.17 -14.44 0.11
CA ASN A 93 -0.54 -14.73 -1.27
C ASN A 93 0.62 -14.49 -2.24
N GLY A 94 1.42 -13.45 -2.01
CA GLY A 94 2.60 -13.13 -2.81
C GLY A 94 3.67 -14.23 -2.74
N MET A 95 3.78 -14.96 -1.64
CA MET A 95 4.66 -16.12 -1.54
C MET A 95 4.19 -17.25 -2.48
N PHE A 96 2.93 -17.61 -2.44
CA PHE A 96 2.37 -18.66 -3.33
C PHE A 96 2.50 -18.27 -4.80
N VAL A 97 2.21 -17.03 -5.17
CA VAL A 97 2.39 -16.56 -6.55
C VAL A 97 3.83 -16.70 -7.02
N ARG A 98 4.82 -16.32 -6.18
CA ARG A 98 6.24 -16.50 -6.52
C ARG A 98 6.62 -17.96 -6.68
N MET A 99 6.11 -18.85 -5.82
CA MET A 99 6.34 -20.30 -5.94
C MET A 99 5.85 -20.84 -7.28
N VAL A 100 4.62 -20.45 -7.68
CA VAL A 100 4.05 -20.86 -8.97
C VAL A 100 4.86 -20.31 -10.13
N LEU A 101 5.23 -19.03 -10.12
CA LEU A 101 6.05 -18.43 -11.18
C LEU A 101 7.41 -19.11 -11.32
N LEU A 102 8.05 -19.45 -10.22
CA LEU A 102 9.33 -20.19 -10.25
C LEU A 102 9.14 -21.59 -10.82
N ALA A 103 8.12 -22.32 -10.38
CA ALA A 103 7.80 -23.64 -10.90
C ALA A 103 7.54 -23.61 -12.40
N MET A 104 6.74 -22.66 -12.89
CA MET A 104 6.48 -22.47 -14.32
C MET A 104 7.76 -22.16 -15.09
N THR A 105 8.60 -21.26 -14.57
CA THR A 105 9.85 -20.86 -15.23
C THR A 105 10.85 -22.02 -15.32
N LEU A 106 10.87 -22.91 -14.34
CA LEU A 106 11.74 -24.09 -14.28
C LEU A 106 11.16 -25.32 -15.01
N GLY A 107 9.97 -25.19 -15.58
CA GLY A 107 9.30 -26.33 -16.22
C GLY A 107 8.87 -27.43 -15.27
N ALA A 108 8.73 -27.09 -13.99
CA ALA A 108 8.34 -28.04 -12.93
C ALA A 108 6.82 -28.13 -12.74
N THR A 109 6.04 -27.68 -13.71
CA THR A 109 4.59 -27.65 -13.64
C THR A 109 3.96 -28.59 -14.66
N ASP A 110 3.57 -29.75 -14.21
CA ASP A 110 2.42 -30.46 -14.75
C ASP A 110 1.17 -30.00 -13.94
N LEU A 111 0.80 -28.72 -14.09
CA LEU A 111 -0.40 -28.14 -13.46
C LEU A 111 -1.58 -28.24 -14.41
#